data_9619168e10f2c85fd8af76385eb8a082
#
_entry.id   9619168e10f2c85fd8af76385eb8a082
#
_cell.length_a   1.000
_cell.length_b   1.000
_cell.length_c   1.000
_cell.angle_alpha   90.00
_cell.angle_beta   90.00
_cell.angle_gamma   90.00
#
_symmetry.space_group_name_H-M   'P 1'
#
loop_
_entity.id
_entity.type
_entity.pdbx_description
1 polymer ?
#
loop_
_entity_poly.entity_id
_entity_poly.type
_entity_poly.pdbx_seq_one_letter_code
_entity_poly.pdbx_strand_id
1 'polypeptide(L)'
;MREGSKATRQLERVFVDLCGPMHITSRSGQLYSMNLIDDYSSFVWLLPLKSKDEASQVLQNWHHAVENQCGEKLKILVTDNGELISNSMSNWCSERGIEH
;
A
#
# COMPACT_ATOMS: atom_id res chain seq x y z
N MET A 1 -8.76 -10.45 11.26
CA MET A 1 -8.59 -9.40 12.24
C MET A 1 -9.78 -9.32 13.16
N ARG A 2 -9.52 -9.11 14.40
CA ARG A 2 -10.56 -9.06 15.36
C ARG A 2 -11.19 -7.70 15.39
N GLU A 3 -12.50 -7.68 15.48
CA GLU A 3 -13.21 -6.45 15.58
C GLU A 3 -12.78 -5.67 16.79
N GLY A 4 -12.69 -4.38 16.64
CA GLY A 4 -12.30 -3.52 17.71
C GLY A 4 -10.81 -3.44 17.94
N SER A 5 -10.05 -4.29 17.28
CA SER A 5 -8.60 -4.21 17.37
C SER A 5 -8.10 -3.08 16.54
N LYS A 6 -7.35 -2.20 17.13
CA LYS A 6 -6.76 -1.10 16.40
C LYS A 6 -5.26 -1.14 16.57
N ALA A 7 -4.54 -0.65 15.58
CA ALA A 7 -3.09 -0.60 15.65
C ALA A 7 -2.68 0.30 16.83
N THR A 8 -1.56 -0.01 17.42
CA THR A 8 -1.07 0.72 18.59
C THR A 8 -0.01 1.75 18.24
N ARG A 9 0.46 1.77 17.01
CA ARG A 9 1.42 2.74 16.55
C ARG A 9 1.32 2.91 15.04
N GLN A 10 1.95 3.96 14.54
CA GLN A 10 1.98 4.21 13.11
C GLN A 10 2.68 3.07 12.40
N LEU A 11 2.18 2.73 11.24
CA LEU A 11 2.71 1.69 10.37
C LEU A 11 2.61 0.27 10.92
N GLU A 12 1.96 0.10 12.07
CA GLU A 12 1.74 -1.25 12.55
C GLU A 12 0.86 -2.03 11.59
N ARG A 13 -0.20 -1.39 11.09
CA ARG A 13 -1.10 -2.01 10.12
C ARG A 13 -1.52 -0.97 9.10
N VAL A 14 -1.30 -1.27 7.83
CA VAL A 14 -1.67 -0.38 6.74
C VAL A 14 -2.53 -1.14 5.75
N PHE A 15 -3.66 -0.53 5.40
CA PHE A 15 -4.57 -1.10 4.41
C PHE A 15 -4.24 -0.53 3.04
N VAL A 16 -4.22 -1.40 2.04
CA VAL A 16 -3.90 -1.01 0.68
C VAL A 16 -5.04 -1.41 -0.24
N ASP A 17 -5.46 -0.48 -1.07
CA ASP A 17 -6.51 -0.72 -2.04
C ASP A 17 -6.10 -0.14 -3.38
N LEU A 18 -6.28 -0.91 -4.44
CA LEU A 18 -5.95 -0.48 -5.78
C LEU A 18 -7.24 -0.13 -6.51
N CYS A 19 -7.37 1.11 -6.91
CA CYS A 19 -8.57 1.61 -7.58
C CYS A 19 -8.29 1.91 -9.03
N GLY A 20 -9.29 1.67 -9.86
CA GLY A 20 -9.21 2.01 -11.27
C GLY A 20 -9.44 0.80 -12.15
N PRO A 21 -9.30 0.96 -13.45
CA PRO A 21 -8.81 2.16 -14.11
C PRO A 21 -9.81 3.29 -14.11
N MET A 22 -9.31 4.51 -14.04
CA MET A 22 -10.14 5.69 -14.15
C MET A 22 -9.78 6.38 -15.45
N HIS A 23 -10.81 6.82 -16.18
CA HIS A 23 -10.57 7.55 -17.41
C HIS A 23 -10.30 9.01 -17.10
N ILE A 24 -9.25 9.53 -17.71
CA ILE A 24 -8.92 10.93 -17.58
C ILE A 24 -9.03 11.54 -18.94
N THR A 25 -9.57 12.73 -19.01
CA THR A 25 -9.71 13.40 -20.28
C THR A 25 -8.37 13.89 -20.82
N SER A 26 -7.34 13.85 -20.01
CA SER A 26 -6.01 14.22 -20.47
C SER A 26 -5.47 13.11 -21.37
N ARG A 27 -4.32 13.35 -21.94
CA ARG A 27 -3.74 12.43 -22.90
C ARG A 27 -3.22 11.13 -22.29
N SER A 28 -3.21 10.99 -21.00
CA SER A 28 -2.74 9.75 -20.43
C SER A 28 -3.77 8.63 -20.54
N GLY A 29 -5.04 8.96 -20.75
CA GLY A 29 -6.06 7.95 -20.96
C GLY A 29 -6.57 7.30 -19.71
N GLN A 30 -5.82 6.40 -19.12
CA GLN A 30 -6.23 5.66 -17.93
C GLN A 30 -5.27 5.89 -16.80
N LEU A 31 -5.82 5.86 -15.59
CA LEU A 31 -5.03 6.06 -14.39
C LEU A 31 -5.53 5.13 -13.29
N TYR A 32 -4.61 4.59 -12.56
CA TYR A 32 -4.93 3.82 -11.37
C TYR A 32 -4.49 4.59 -10.15
N SER A 33 -5.08 4.29 -9.01
CA SER A 33 -4.69 4.92 -7.74
C SER A 33 -4.47 3.83 -6.71
N MET A 34 -3.34 3.86 -6.04
CA MET A 34 -3.09 2.98 -4.92
C MET A 34 -3.29 3.79 -3.66
N ASN A 35 -4.26 3.39 -2.85
CA ASN A 35 -4.62 4.11 -1.64
C ASN A 35 -4.14 3.32 -0.44
N LEU A 36 -3.41 3.99 0.44
CA LEU A 36 -2.90 3.35 1.64
C LEU A 36 -3.43 4.12 2.85
N ILE A 37 -3.90 3.38 3.85
CA ILE A 37 -4.49 3.98 5.04
C ILE A 37 -3.84 3.38 6.26
N ASP A 38 -3.23 4.24 7.08
CA ASP A 38 -2.64 3.80 8.33
C ASP A 38 -3.73 3.60 9.37
N ASP A 39 -3.81 2.40 9.93
CA ASP A 39 -4.87 2.05 10.85
C ASP A 39 -4.82 2.88 12.13
N TYR A 40 -3.63 3.22 12.58
CA TYR A 40 -3.47 3.95 13.83
C TYR A 40 -3.85 5.42 13.70
N SER A 41 -3.31 6.11 12.70
CA SER A 41 -3.50 7.54 12.56
C SER A 41 -4.63 7.91 11.61
N SER A 42 -5.09 6.95 10.81
CA SER A 42 -6.07 7.18 9.74
C SER A 42 -5.51 8.05 8.62
N PHE A 43 -4.21 8.22 8.60
CA PHE A 43 -3.58 8.98 7.54
C PHE A 43 -3.68 8.22 6.22
N VAL A 44 -3.94 8.93 5.15
CA VAL A 44 -4.16 8.33 3.84
C VAL A 44 -3.11 8.82 2.85
N TRP A 45 -2.53 7.89 2.11
CA TRP A 45 -1.64 8.21 0.98
C TRP A 45 -2.35 7.81 -0.30
N LEU A 46 -2.34 8.70 -1.28
CA LEU A 46 -2.92 8.42 -2.59
C LEU A 46 -1.79 8.44 -3.60
N LEU A 47 -1.51 7.30 -4.19
CA LEU A 47 -0.37 7.16 -5.11
C LEU A 47 -0.87 6.83 -6.50
N PRO A 48 -0.72 7.75 -7.45
CA PRO A 48 -1.20 7.50 -8.82
C PRO A 48 -0.27 6.56 -9.56
N LEU A 49 -0.87 5.72 -10.39
CA LEU A 49 -0.14 4.74 -11.18
C LEU A 49 -0.61 4.81 -12.62
N LYS A 50 0.30 4.67 -13.56
CA LYS A 50 -0.08 4.59 -14.97
C LYS A 50 -0.56 3.20 -15.32
N SER A 51 -0.06 2.18 -14.64
CA SER A 51 -0.48 0.82 -14.87
C SER A 51 -0.42 0.04 -13.58
N LYS A 52 -1.13 -1.09 -13.53
CA LYS A 52 -1.10 -1.94 -12.35
C LYS A 52 0.28 -2.52 -12.09
N ASP A 53 1.07 -2.66 -13.14
CA ASP A 53 2.39 -3.25 -13.01
C ASP A 53 3.32 -2.41 -12.15
N GLU A 54 3.00 -1.13 -12.01
CA GLU A 54 3.82 -0.23 -11.20
C GLU A 54 3.57 -0.38 -9.70
N ALA A 55 2.49 -1.07 -9.33
CA ALA A 55 2.05 -1.08 -7.94
C ALA A 55 3.13 -1.57 -6.99
N SER A 56 3.80 -2.65 -7.35
CA SER A 56 4.82 -3.21 -6.48
C SER A 56 5.98 -2.23 -6.25
N GLN A 57 6.46 -1.63 -7.32
CA GLN A 57 7.57 -0.69 -7.20
C GLN A 57 7.18 0.56 -6.44
N VAL A 58 5.99 1.08 -6.70
CA VAL A 58 5.52 2.27 -6.02
C VAL A 58 5.31 2.00 -4.54
N LEU A 59 4.79 0.82 -4.21
CA LEU A 59 4.62 0.44 -2.81
C LEU A 59 5.97 0.34 -2.09
N GLN A 60 6.96 -0.22 -2.74
CA GLN A 60 8.29 -0.33 -2.14
C GLN A 60 8.92 1.04 -1.93
N ASN A 61 8.74 1.94 -2.87
CA ASN A 61 9.23 3.31 -2.74
C ASN A 61 8.54 4.03 -1.58
N TRP A 62 7.23 3.86 -1.48
CA TRP A 62 6.46 4.43 -0.40
C TRP A 62 6.95 3.90 0.95
N HIS A 63 7.15 2.59 1.01
CA HIS A 63 7.59 1.92 2.23
C HIS A 63 8.91 2.51 2.72
N HIS A 64 9.86 2.64 1.80
CA HIS A 64 11.16 3.18 2.15
C HIS A 64 11.05 4.61 2.67
N ALA A 65 10.27 5.44 1.98
CA ALA A 65 10.14 6.85 2.35
C ALA A 65 9.43 7.01 3.69
N VAL A 66 8.36 6.27 3.92
CA VAL A 66 7.56 6.47 5.12
C VAL A 66 8.25 5.91 6.35
N GLU A 67 9.00 4.83 6.22
CA GLU A 67 9.76 4.32 7.34
C GLU A 67 10.85 5.28 7.75
N ASN A 68 11.48 5.92 6.78
CA ASN A 68 12.48 6.94 7.09
C ASN A 68 11.87 8.15 7.76
N GLN A 69 10.67 8.51 7.34
CA GLN A 69 10.00 9.68 7.84
C GLN A 69 9.46 9.50 9.25
N CYS A 70 8.86 8.35 9.51
CA CYS A 70 8.21 8.09 10.78
C CYS A 70 9.12 7.48 11.83
N GLY A 71 10.17 6.82 11.40
CA GLY A 71 11.03 6.09 12.31
C GLY A 71 10.44 4.80 12.80
N GLU A 72 9.29 4.39 12.26
CA GLU A 72 8.65 3.15 12.62
C GLU A 72 8.72 2.19 11.46
N LYS A 73 8.59 0.91 11.75
CA LYS A 73 8.64 -0.11 10.72
C LYS A 73 7.26 -0.66 10.41
N LEU A 74 7.01 -0.86 9.12
CA LEU A 74 5.76 -1.47 8.68
C LEU A 74 5.72 -2.92 9.14
N LYS A 75 4.63 -3.30 9.78
CA LYS A 75 4.51 -4.63 10.34
C LYS A 75 3.52 -5.51 9.58
N ILE A 76 2.34 -4.96 9.30
CA ILE A 76 1.27 -5.71 8.65
C ILE A 76 0.75 -4.92 7.47
N LEU A 77 0.63 -5.58 6.33
CA LEU A 77 0.08 -4.98 5.13
C LEU A 77 -1.16 -5.76 4.74
N VAL A 78 -2.30 -5.09 4.72
CA VAL A 78 -3.58 -5.73 4.40
C VAL A 78 -4.03 -5.28 3.03
N THR A 79 -4.24 -6.23 2.13
CA THR A 79 -4.72 -5.94 0.79
C THR A 79 -6.02 -6.68 0.56
N ASP A 80 -6.99 -5.99 0.00
CA ASP A 80 -8.26 -6.58 -0.35
C ASP A 80 -8.27 -7.19 -1.71
N ASN A 81 -7.34 -6.78 -2.52
CA ASN A 81 -7.40 -7.03 -3.95
C ASN A 81 -6.32 -8.01 -4.34
N GLY A 82 -6.72 -9.13 -4.93
CA GLY A 82 -5.77 -10.13 -5.36
C GLY A 82 -4.76 -9.64 -6.38
N GLU A 83 -5.04 -8.54 -7.02
CA GLU A 83 -4.11 -7.97 -7.99
C GLU A 83 -2.81 -7.52 -7.38
N LEU A 84 -2.82 -7.23 -6.08
CA LEU A 84 -1.61 -6.83 -5.38
C LEU A 84 -0.86 -8.02 -4.80
N ILE A 85 -1.44 -9.21 -4.90
CA ILE A 85 -0.81 -10.40 -4.37
C ILE A 85 -0.08 -11.09 -5.51
N SER A 86 1.19 -10.80 -5.64
CA SER A 86 2.01 -11.42 -6.66
C SER A 86 3.18 -12.10 -5.96
N ASN A 87 3.88 -12.96 -6.71
CA ASN A 87 5.05 -13.62 -6.15
C ASN A 87 6.09 -12.62 -5.72
N SER A 88 6.30 -11.58 -6.52
CA SER A 88 7.30 -10.60 -6.18
C SER A 88 6.88 -9.78 -4.94
N MET A 89 5.59 -9.48 -4.81
CA MET A 89 5.09 -8.78 -3.64
C MET A 89 5.22 -9.64 -2.39
N SER A 90 4.85 -10.90 -2.48
CA SER A 90 4.96 -11.81 -1.35
C SER A 90 6.41 -11.99 -0.91
N ASN A 91 7.30 -12.14 -1.87
CA ASN A 91 8.72 -12.29 -1.58
C ASN A 91 9.27 -11.04 -0.90
N TRP A 92 8.88 -9.89 -1.40
CA TRP A 92 9.33 -8.63 -0.83
C TRP A 92 8.90 -8.50 0.62
N CYS A 93 7.64 -8.81 0.90
CA CYS A 93 7.12 -8.74 2.28
C CYS A 93 7.85 -9.72 3.18
N SER A 94 8.07 -10.92 2.69
CA SER A 94 8.72 -11.96 3.44
C SER A 94 10.15 -11.58 3.80
N GLU A 95 10.87 -11.01 2.84
CA GLU A 95 12.25 -10.59 3.07
C GLU A 95 12.37 -9.50 4.11
N ARG A 96 11.34 -8.69 4.24
CA ARG A 96 11.38 -7.58 5.19
C ARG A 96 10.67 -7.88 6.48
N GLY A 97 10.13 -9.07 6.62
CA GLY A 97 9.41 -9.43 7.83
C GLY A 97 8.06 -8.75 7.96
N ILE A 98 7.46 -8.40 6.83
CA ILE A 98 6.16 -7.76 6.81
C ILE A 98 5.10 -8.84 6.63
N GLU A 99 4.13 -8.86 7.50
CA GLU A 99 3.02 -9.80 7.39
C GLU A 99 2.07 -9.30 6.30
N HIS A 100 1.68 -10.19 5.42
CA HIS A 100 0.86 -9.80 4.28
C HIS A 100 -0.48 -10.51 4.30
#